data_3156db293428216b39a41b061c1e6b6a
#
_entry.id   3156db293428216b39a41b061c1e6b6a
#
_cell.length_a   1.000
_cell.length_b   1.000
_cell.length_c   1.000
_cell.angle_alpha   90.00
_cell.angle_beta   90.00
_cell.angle_gamma   90.00
#
_symmetry.space_group_name_H-M   'P 1'
#
loop_
_entity.id
_entity.type
_entity.pdbx_description
1 polymer ?
#
loop_
_entity_poly.entity_id
_entity_poly.type
_entity_poly.pdbx_seq_one_letter_code
_entity_poly.pdbx_strand_id
1 'polypeptide(L)'
;MKPDFVLVELLKACAKKKDIYEGTKLHSHILKDGLLEKSPYIASTLMSMYSKCGDLGKAQKVFDDLHARDVISWNALISGYAQHGRFHEALSCFEKMQQDGISPDGITFTCIFKACSSLRAIDKGKQIHDEIVRRGLLEKHVALGNALVDMYAKCGLLAKAHQILKELPIRNEVSWSTLISRYAQEGQGQEALDCFEEMQRDGINPDGITFICILQACGSVGAIDRGTKTHKDIVDRGLLKKNTNLGNALVDMYVKCGVLDRARQVLEELSHRDVVSWTSIIGGYAQQGQGHEALNCFEQMQREGIAPNQVTFISILKACASIGAADKGEQIHDEIARRGLLERNVVIGNALIDMYAKCGVLGKAQVVLKQLHVRDIISWNALIAGYAQHEHGEEALNCFIQIQREGLSPNEITFTCILKACGSIGAIEKG
;
A
#
# COMPACT_ATOMS: atom_id res chain seq x y z
N MET A 1 -36.81 -13.59 30.24
CA MET A 1 -36.08 -12.68 29.34
C MET A 1 -37.14 -11.97 28.50
N LYS A 2 -37.07 -10.64 28.36
CA LYS A 2 -38.00 -9.92 27.49
C LYS A 2 -37.84 -10.42 26.05
N PRO A 3 -38.91 -10.71 25.31
CA PRO A 3 -38.86 -11.27 23.95
C PRO A 3 -38.00 -10.40 23.00
N ASP A 4 -37.98 -9.08 23.21
CA ASP A 4 -37.21 -8.15 22.43
C ASP A 4 -35.70 -8.39 22.49
N PHE A 5 -35.13 -8.82 23.62
CA PHE A 5 -33.73 -9.10 23.80
C PHE A 5 -33.24 -10.30 22.98
N VAL A 6 -34.06 -11.36 22.96
CA VAL A 6 -33.76 -12.61 22.19
C VAL A 6 -33.71 -12.28 20.69
N LEU A 7 -34.66 -11.48 20.22
CA LEU A 7 -34.79 -11.12 18.81
C LEU A 7 -33.60 -10.28 18.34
N VAL A 8 -33.16 -9.35 19.17
CA VAL A 8 -31.95 -8.53 18.92
C VAL A 8 -30.69 -9.40 18.83
N GLU A 9 -30.52 -10.37 19.74
CA GLU A 9 -29.35 -11.26 19.70
C GLU A 9 -29.39 -12.20 18.48
N LEU A 10 -30.56 -12.65 18.05
CA LEU A 10 -30.71 -13.44 16.82
C LEU A 10 -30.37 -12.59 15.59
N LEU A 11 -30.83 -11.34 15.51
CA LEU A 11 -30.47 -10.42 14.40
C LEU A 11 -28.96 -10.13 14.37
N LYS A 12 -28.32 -9.93 15.54
CA LYS A 12 -26.87 -9.77 15.63
C LYS A 12 -26.12 -11.03 15.18
N ALA A 13 -26.63 -12.22 15.50
CA ALA A 13 -26.08 -13.49 15.06
C ALA A 13 -26.17 -13.65 13.54
N CYS A 14 -27.33 -13.33 12.93
CA CYS A 14 -27.50 -13.30 11.47
C CYS A 14 -26.52 -12.32 10.80
N ALA A 15 -26.36 -11.12 11.37
CA ALA A 15 -25.41 -10.12 10.90
C ALA A 15 -23.94 -10.62 10.92
N LYS A 16 -23.55 -11.35 11.99
CA LYS A 16 -22.20 -11.92 12.14
C LYS A 16 -21.94 -13.04 11.15
N LYS A 17 -22.96 -13.91 10.90
CA LYS A 17 -22.86 -15.02 9.95
C LYS A 17 -23.13 -14.60 8.51
N LYS A 18 -23.58 -13.37 8.26
CA LYS A 18 -24.08 -12.86 6.98
C LYS A 18 -25.24 -13.69 6.43
N ASP A 19 -26.09 -14.22 7.32
CA ASP A 19 -27.24 -15.05 6.98
C ASP A 19 -28.46 -14.18 6.72
N ILE A 20 -28.62 -13.76 5.46
CA ILE A 20 -29.73 -12.93 5.02
C ILE A 20 -31.06 -13.69 5.04
N TYR A 21 -31.05 -15.01 4.84
CA TYR A 21 -32.26 -15.81 4.78
C TYR A 21 -32.96 -15.86 6.15
N GLU A 22 -32.24 -16.27 7.20
CA GLU A 22 -32.77 -16.23 8.56
C GLU A 22 -33.10 -14.81 9.02
N GLY A 23 -32.28 -13.83 8.64
CA GLY A 23 -32.56 -12.42 8.89
C GLY A 23 -33.88 -11.94 8.29
N THR A 24 -34.23 -12.40 7.07
CA THR A 24 -35.51 -12.07 6.42
C THR A 24 -36.70 -12.74 7.08
N LYS A 25 -36.56 -13.98 7.59
CA LYS A 25 -37.61 -14.64 8.39
C LYS A 25 -37.87 -13.86 9.68
N LEU A 26 -36.81 -13.49 10.39
CA LEU A 26 -36.95 -12.67 11.61
C LEU A 26 -37.65 -11.35 11.33
N HIS A 27 -37.31 -10.69 10.19
CA HIS A 27 -37.98 -9.47 9.76
C HIS A 27 -39.49 -9.67 9.56
N SER A 28 -39.89 -10.79 8.95
CA SER A 28 -41.31 -11.11 8.75
C SER A 28 -42.04 -11.30 10.08
N HIS A 29 -41.41 -11.89 11.09
CA HIS A 29 -41.98 -11.98 12.46
C HIS A 29 -42.08 -10.62 13.13
N ILE A 30 -41.04 -9.78 13.02
CA ILE A 30 -41.03 -8.42 13.58
C ILE A 30 -42.18 -7.56 13.00
N LEU A 31 -42.46 -7.69 11.69
CA LEU A 31 -43.57 -7.01 11.06
C LEU A 31 -44.93 -7.52 11.56
N LYS A 32 -45.13 -8.85 11.66
CA LYS A 32 -46.38 -9.45 12.15
C LYS A 32 -46.73 -9.01 13.57
N ASP A 33 -45.71 -8.87 14.43
CA ASP A 33 -45.89 -8.50 15.83
C ASP A 33 -45.93 -6.99 16.05
N GLY A 34 -45.78 -6.17 14.97
CA GLY A 34 -45.76 -4.72 15.03
C GLY A 34 -44.63 -4.14 15.88
N LEU A 35 -43.47 -4.84 15.94
CA LEU A 35 -42.37 -4.50 16.82
C LEU A 35 -41.49 -3.38 16.25
N LEU A 36 -41.54 -3.10 14.95
CA LEU A 36 -40.78 -2.00 14.33
C LEU A 36 -41.16 -0.64 14.94
N GLU A 37 -42.45 -0.42 15.18
CA GLU A 37 -42.96 0.83 15.74
C GLU A 37 -42.78 0.93 17.27
N LYS A 38 -42.75 -0.24 17.94
CA LYS A 38 -42.65 -0.30 19.40
C LYS A 38 -41.23 -0.17 19.94
N SER A 39 -40.24 -0.49 19.10
CA SER A 39 -38.84 -0.54 19.54
C SER A 39 -37.87 -0.02 18.46
N PRO A 40 -37.44 1.25 18.55
CA PRO A 40 -36.39 1.81 17.67
C PRO A 40 -35.11 0.97 17.67
N TYR A 41 -34.82 0.27 18.76
CA TYR A 41 -33.65 -0.57 18.91
C TYR A 41 -33.73 -1.85 18.06
N ILE A 42 -34.92 -2.46 17.89
CA ILE A 42 -35.14 -3.61 16.99
C ILE A 42 -34.99 -3.12 15.54
N ALA A 43 -35.58 -1.99 15.18
CA ALA A 43 -35.51 -1.42 13.84
C ALA A 43 -34.06 -1.14 13.43
N SER A 44 -33.28 -0.47 14.28
CA SER A 44 -31.87 -0.15 14.02
C SER A 44 -31.00 -1.42 13.94
N THR A 45 -31.28 -2.44 14.78
CA THR A 45 -30.57 -3.72 14.72
C THR A 45 -30.90 -4.49 13.43
N LEU A 46 -32.17 -4.44 12.97
CA LEU A 46 -32.59 -5.04 11.71
C LEU A 46 -31.93 -4.35 10.50
N MET A 47 -31.89 -3.03 10.47
CA MET A 47 -31.18 -2.26 9.44
C MET A 47 -29.67 -2.59 9.45
N SER A 48 -29.05 -2.67 10.62
CA SER A 48 -27.64 -3.07 10.78
C SER A 48 -27.39 -4.49 10.29
N MET A 49 -28.33 -5.42 10.52
CA MET A 49 -28.27 -6.79 10.02
C MET A 49 -28.29 -6.80 8.49
N TYR A 50 -29.24 -6.13 7.86
CA TYR A 50 -29.31 -6.04 6.40
C TYR A 50 -28.07 -5.38 5.80
N SER A 51 -27.60 -4.30 6.40
CA SER A 51 -26.36 -3.64 5.98
C SER A 51 -25.17 -4.60 6.02
N LYS A 52 -24.96 -5.34 7.13
CA LYS A 52 -23.85 -6.30 7.25
C LYS A 52 -23.97 -7.49 6.30
N CYS A 53 -25.20 -7.85 5.91
CA CYS A 53 -25.46 -8.86 4.89
C CYS A 53 -25.29 -8.33 3.45
N GLY A 54 -25.06 -7.02 3.27
CA GLY A 54 -24.86 -6.39 1.96
C GLY A 54 -26.14 -5.90 1.27
N ASP A 55 -27.31 -6.04 1.90
CA ASP A 55 -28.60 -5.61 1.34
C ASP A 55 -29.00 -4.23 1.87
N LEU A 56 -28.34 -3.20 1.34
CA LEU A 56 -28.63 -1.81 1.70
C LEU A 56 -30.03 -1.36 1.24
N GLY A 57 -30.58 -1.98 0.18
CA GLY A 57 -31.93 -1.69 -0.30
C GLY A 57 -33.00 -2.07 0.74
N LYS A 58 -32.86 -3.25 1.38
CA LYS A 58 -33.76 -3.63 2.47
C LYS A 58 -33.53 -2.80 3.72
N ALA A 59 -32.27 -2.42 4.03
CA ALA A 59 -31.99 -1.54 5.16
C ALA A 59 -32.67 -0.17 4.97
N GLN A 60 -32.60 0.40 3.77
CA GLN A 60 -33.30 1.64 3.39
C GLN A 60 -34.81 1.49 3.53
N LYS A 61 -35.39 0.39 3.01
CA LYS A 61 -36.82 0.14 3.06
C LYS A 61 -37.32 0.05 4.51
N VAL A 62 -36.61 -0.66 5.40
CA VAL A 62 -36.95 -0.70 6.84
C VAL A 62 -36.92 0.72 7.43
N PHE A 63 -35.96 1.55 7.03
CA PHE A 63 -35.88 2.93 7.49
C PHE A 63 -37.06 3.79 6.98
N ASP A 64 -37.45 3.60 5.71
CA ASP A 64 -38.56 4.33 5.10
C ASP A 64 -39.92 3.98 5.73
N ASP A 65 -40.07 2.71 6.17
CA ASP A 65 -41.28 2.21 6.83
C ASP A 65 -41.41 2.72 8.28
N LEU A 66 -40.39 3.39 8.86
CA LEU A 66 -40.47 3.94 10.21
C LEU A 66 -41.33 5.21 10.28
N HIS A 67 -42.33 5.23 11.14
CA HIS A 67 -43.16 6.40 11.41
C HIS A 67 -42.43 7.52 12.16
N ALA A 68 -41.57 7.13 13.12
CA ALA A 68 -40.73 8.05 13.89
C ALA A 68 -39.26 7.70 13.67
N ARG A 69 -38.50 8.65 13.17
CA ARG A 69 -37.05 8.54 12.94
C ARG A 69 -36.31 9.24 14.04
N ASP A 70 -35.32 8.56 14.62
CA ASP A 70 -34.47 9.07 15.68
C ASP A 70 -32.97 9.01 15.25
N VAL A 71 -32.08 9.51 16.09
CA VAL A 71 -30.64 9.50 15.83
C VAL A 71 -30.10 8.08 15.63
N ILE A 72 -30.68 7.08 16.27
CA ILE A 72 -30.21 5.68 16.21
C ILE A 72 -30.55 5.08 14.84
N SER A 73 -31.75 5.31 14.32
CA SER A 73 -32.19 4.85 13.01
C SER A 73 -31.38 5.53 11.88
N TRP A 74 -31.17 6.85 11.98
CA TRP A 74 -30.30 7.56 11.04
C TRP A 74 -28.86 7.05 11.08
N ASN A 75 -28.28 6.82 12.26
CA ASN A 75 -26.92 6.28 12.40
C ASN A 75 -26.79 4.87 11.82
N ALA A 76 -27.79 4.00 11.97
CA ALA A 76 -27.77 2.67 11.39
C ALA A 76 -27.71 2.73 9.85
N LEU A 77 -28.48 3.63 9.23
CA LEU A 77 -28.50 3.81 7.80
C LEU A 77 -27.21 4.46 7.26
N ILE A 78 -26.78 5.58 7.85
CA ILE A 78 -25.55 6.29 7.48
C ILE A 78 -24.34 5.40 7.62
N SER A 79 -24.23 4.67 8.75
CA SER A 79 -23.15 3.70 8.99
C SER A 79 -23.17 2.56 7.97
N GLY A 80 -24.36 2.06 7.61
CA GLY A 80 -24.54 1.05 6.58
C GLY A 80 -23.98 1.51 5.23
N TYR A 81 -24.36 2.68 4.76
CA TYR A 81 -23.84 3.24 3.52
C TYR A 81 -22.33 3.49 3.57
N ALA A 82 -21.83 4.07 4.66
CA ALA A 82 -20.40 4.37 4.83
C ALA A 82 -19.52 3.10 4.88
N GLN A 83 -20.01 2.00 5.47
CA GLN A 83 -19.30 0.72 5.52
C GLN A 83 -19.18 0.04 4.16
N HIS A 84 -20.12 0.26 3.25
CA HIS A 84 -20.16 -0.30 1.91
C HIS A 84 -19.60 0.64 0.82
N GLY A 85 -18.94 1.74 1.22
CA GLY A 85 -18.33 2.66 0.29
C GLY A 85 -19.33 3.57 -0.46
N ARG A 86 -20.61 3.55 -0.07
CA ARG A 86 -21.65 4.42 -0.66
C ARG A 86 -21.65 5.78 0.05
N PHE A 87 -20.56 6.50 -0.13
CA PHE A 87 -20.29 7.72 0.63
C PHE A 87 -21.18 8.90 0.25
N HIS A 88 -21.61 8.99 -1.02
CA HIS A 88 -22.57 10.03 -1.46
C HIS A 88 -23.91 9.87 -0.79
N GLU A 89 -24.40 8.62 -0.70
CA GLU A 89 -25.65 8.32 -0.03
C GLU A 89 -25.56 8.56 1.48
N ALA A 90 -24.43 8.26 2.10
CA ALA A 90 -24.20 8.56 3.50
C ALA A 90 -24.27 10.08 3.78
N LEU A 91 -23.66 10.92 2.91
CA LEU A 91 -23.75 12.38 3.01
C LEU A 91 -25.18 12.89 2.77
N SER A 92 -25.88 12.35 1.79
CA SER A 92 -27.28 12.70 1.51
C SER A 92 -28.20 12.37 2.71
N CYS A 93 -27.99 11.19 3.33
CA CYS A 93 -28.72 10.82 4.56
C CYS A 93 -28.41 11.78 5.72
N PHE A 94 -27.15 12.20 5.87
CA PHE A 94 -26.76 13.18 6.89
C PHE A 94 -27.47 14.54 6.68
N GLU A 95 -27.56 15.01 5.44
CA GLU A 95 -28.25 16.26 5.12
C GLU A 95 -29.75 16.16 5.41
N LYS A 96 -30.38 15.03 5.05
CA LYS A 96 -31.78 14.77 5.37
C LYS A 96 -32.04 14.70 6.88
N MET A 97 -31.14 14.03 7.64
CA MET A 97 -31.19 13.98 9.09
C MET A 97 -31.24 15.39 9.72
N GLN A 98 -30.38 16.30 9.19
CA GLN A 98 -30.36 17.70 9.64
C GLN A 98 -31.63 18.46 9.24
N GLN A 99 -32.18 18.22 8.03
CA GLN A 99 -33.43 18.81 7.57
C GLN A 99 -34.64 18.35 8.40
N ASP A 100 -34.63 17.07 8.85
CA ASP A 100 -35.65 16.52 9.75
C ASP A 100 -35.51 17.05 11.21
N GLY A 101 -34.55 17.94 11.46
CA GLY A 101 -34.29 18.50 12.77
C GLY A 101 -33.66 17.56 13.78
N ILE A 102 -33.18 16.40 13.34
CA ILE A 102 -32.52 15.41 14.20
C ILE A 102 -31.04 15.79 14.34
N SER A 103 -30.62 15.98 15.59
CA SER A 103 -29.26 16.41 15.91
C SER A 103 -28.25 15.26 15.75
N PRO A 104 -27.21 15.40 14.88
CA PRO A 104 -26.17 14.40 14.75
C PRO A 104 -25.37 14.22 16.04
N ASP A 105 -24.93 13.00 16.32
CA ASP A 105 -24.07 12.63 17.45
C ASP A 105 -22.65 12.26 17.01
N GLY A 106 -21.79 11.84 17.95
CA GLY A 106 -20.40 11.44 17.67
C GLY A 106 -20.29 10.26 16.70
N ILE A 107 -21.26 9.35 16.68
CA ILE A 107 -21.30 8.22 15.74
C ILE A 107 -21.59 8.71 14.33
N THR A 108 -22.60 9.57 14.19
CA THR A 108 -22.94 10.22 12.91
C THR A 108 -21.72 10.91 12.31
N PHE A 109 -21.08 11.80 13.09
CA PHE A 109 -19.93 12.57 12.60
C PHE A 109 -18.73 11.67 12.24
N THR A 110 -18.47 10.60 13.00
CA THR A 110 -17.42 9.62 12.68
C THR A 110 -17.65 8.96 11.31
N CYS A 111 -18.89 8.55 11.01
CA CYS A 111 -19.24 7.97 9.71
C CYS A 111 -19.11 8.99 8.58
N ILE A 112 -19.52 10.24 8.83
CA ILE A 112 -19.45 11.31 7.83
C ILE A 112 -18.02 11.75 7.56
N PHE A 113 -17.13 11.82 8.55
CA PHE A 113 -15.70 12.03 8.29
C PHE A 113 -15.09 10.96 7.42
N LYS A 114 -15.47 9.69 7.62
CA LYS A 114 -15.05 8.60 6.73
C LYS A 114 -15.54 8.82 5.30
N ALA A 115 -16.78 9.29 5.11
CA ALA A 115 -17.30 9.64 3.80
C ALA A 115 -16.56 10.83 3.19
N CYS A 116 -16.36 11.92 3.94
CA CYS A 116 -15.60 13.09 3.50
C CYS A 116 -14.17 12.74 3.09
N SER A 117 -13.47 11.91 3.87
CA SER A 117 -12.11 11.47 3.57
C SER A 117 -12.03 10.68 2.27
N SER A 118 -12.99 9.79 2.02
CA SER A 118 -13.02 8.94 0.83
C SER A 118 -13.39 9.71 -0.44
N LEU A 119 -14.24 10.72 -0.33
CA LEU A 119 -14.66 11.61 -1.41
C LEU A 119 -13.75 12.83 -1.58
N ARG A 120 -12.77 13.02 -0.71
CA ARG A 120 -11.94 14.22 -0.61
C ARG A 120 -12.78 15.51 -0.48
N ALA A 121 -13.93 15.43 0.21
CA ALA A 121 -14.85 16.53 0.43
C ALA A 121 -14.38 17.44 1.58
N ILE A 122 -13.26 18.14 1.37
CA ILE A 122 -12.56 18.93 2.40
C ILE A 122 -13.45 20.00 3.02
N ASP A 123 -14.19 20.74 2.20
CA ASP A 123 -14.97 21.88 2.70
C ASP A 123 -16.14 21.44 3.59
N LYS A 124 -16.80 20.31 3.23
CA LYS A 124 -17.81 19.69 4.08
C LYS A 124 -17.19 19.21 5.40
N GLY A 125 -15.99 18.58 5.32
CA GLY A 125 -15.23 18.15 6.50
C GLY A 125 -14.89 19.31 7.44
N LYS A 126 -14.49 20.48 6.92
CA LYS A 126 -14.22 21.69 7.72
C LYS A 126 -15.47 22.22 8.40
N GLN A 127 -16.59 22.33 7.68
CA GLN A 127 -17.87 22.77 8.25
C GLN A 127 -18.30 21.91 9.43
N ILE A 128 -18.16 20.57 9.29
CA ILE A 128 -18.48 19.60 10.33
C ILE A 128 -17.49 19.75 11.51
N HIS A 129 -16.20 19.94 11.23
CA HIS A 129 -15.20 20.18 12.26
C HIS A 129 -15.57 21.39 13.12
N ASP A 130 -15.91 22.54 12.52
CA ASP A 130 -16.31 23.76 13.22
C ASP A 130 -17.57 23.52 14.07
N GLU A 131 -18.51 22.73 13.59
CA GLU A 131 -19.71 22.37 14.35
C GLU A 131 -19.38 21.51 15.58
N ILE A 132 -18.51 20.52 15.42
CA ILE A 132 -18.07 19.61 16.49
C ILE A 132 -17.33 20.38 17.59
N VAL A 133 -16.45 21.31 17.20
CA VAL A 133 -15.73 22.19 18.16
C VAL A 133 -16.71 23.07 18.93
N ARG A 134 -17.65 23.74 18.25
CA ARG A 134 -18.67 24.55 18.90
C ARG A 134 -19.54 23.76 19.89
N ARG A 135 -19.75 22.46 19.64
CA ARG A 135 -20.53 21.58 20.53
C ARG A 135 -19.70 20.91 21.64
N GLY A 136 -18.37 21.08 21.66
CA GLY A 136 -17.47 20.45 22.63
C GLY A 136 -17.45 18.91 22.57
N LEU A 137 -17.71 18.32 21.39
CA LEU A 137 -17.87 16.87 21.26
C LEU A 137 -16.54 16.11 21.28
N LEU A 138 -15.40 16.78 21.01
CA LEU A 138 -14.08 16.14 20.99
C LEU A 138 -13.62 15.70 22.37
N GLU A 139 -14.05 16.39 23.43
CA GLU A 139 -13.68 16.05 24.80
C GLU A 139 -14.26 14.69 25.27
N LYS A 140 -15.37 14.28 24.67
CA LYS A 140 -16.13 13.08 25.09
C LYS A 140 -15.97 11.87 24.20
N HIS A 141 -15.43 12.06 22.98
CA HIS A 141 -15.45 11.02 21.95
C HIS A 141 -14.09 10.86 21.27
N VAL A 142 -13.23 9.97 21.81
CA VAL A 142 -11.90 9.65 21.24
C VAL A 142 -11.99 9.19 19.77
N ALA A 143 -12.98 8.35 19.45
CA ALA A 143 -13.17 7.85 18.08
C ALA A 143 -13.47 8.99 17.08
N LEU A 144 -14.16 10.05 17.52
CA LEU A 144 -14.44 11.22 16.69
C LEU A 144 -13.15 12.02 16.40
N GLY A 145 -12.29 12.20 17.41
CA GLY A 145 -10.97 12.83 17.25
C GLY A 145 -10.10 12.06 16.26
N ASN A 146 -10.05 10.73 16.37
CA ASN A 146 -9.31 9.89 15.44
C ASN A 146 -9.85 10.00 14.00
N ALA A 147 -11.18 10.01 13.83
CA ALA A 147 -11.81 10.16 12.52
C ALA A 147 -11.56 11.52 11.88
N LEU A 148 -11.48 12.57 12.70
CA LEU A 148 -11.15 13.92 12.27
C LEU A 148 -9.70 14.02 11.78
N VAL A 149 -8.75 13.47 12.53
CA VAL A 149 -7.33 13.38 12.12
C VAL A 149 -7.20 12.59 10.82
N ASP A 150 -7.84 11.41 10.72
CA ASP A 150 -7.82 10.56 9.51
C ASP A 150 -8.43 11.30 8.30
N MET A 151 -9.51 12.05 8.50
CA MET A 151 -10.13 12.83 7.42
C MET A 151 -9.17 13.87 6.85
N TYR A 152 -8.55 14.71 7.69
CA TYR A 152 -7.60 15.70 7.20
C TYR A 152 -6.36 15.06 6.58
N ALA A 153 -5.86 13.98 7.18
CA ALA A 153 -4.70 13.25 6.67
C ALA A 153 -4.95 12.64 5.29
N LYS A 154 -6.10 11.98 5.09
CA LYS A 154 -6.50 11.40 3.79
C LYS A 154 -6.80 12.45 2.72
N CYS A 155 -7.22 13.64 3.12
CA CYS A 155 -7.40 14.76 2.20
C CYS A 155 -6.08 15.47 1.83
N GLY A 156 -4.91 14.98 2.30
CA GLY A 156 -3.60 15.57 2.00
C GLY A 156 -3.24 16.78 2.88
N LEU A 157 -4.03 17.10 3.89
CA LEU A 157 -3.78 18.22 4.80
C LEU A 157 -3.06 17.75 6.08
N LEU A 158 -1.89 17.12 5.91
CA LEU A 158 -1.13 16.47 6.98
C LEU A 158 -0.73 17.43 8.11
N ALA A 159 -0.27 18.62 7.77
CA ALA A 159 0.08 19.63 8.78
C ALA A 159 -1.14 20.03 9.65
N LYS A 160 -2.34 20.13 9.04
CA LYS A 160 -3.57 20.39 9.78
C LYS A 160 -3.99 19.21 10.65
N ALA A 161 -3.85 17.98 10.12
CA ALA A 161 -4.10 16.76 10.88
C ALA A 161 -3.20 16.68 12.11
N HIS A 162 -1.91 17.02 11.96
CA HIS A 162 -0.95 17.05 13.05
C HIS A 162 -1.29 18.13 14.10
N GLN A 163 -1.64 19.33 13.65
CA GLN A 163 -2.10 20.40 14.57
C GLN A 163 -3.31 19.93 15.39
N ILE A 164 -4.32 19.36 14.72
CA ILE A 164 -5.53 18.86 15.40
C ILE A 164 -5.17 17.77 16.40
N LEU A 165 -4.28 16.81 16.02
CA LEU A 165 -3.85 15.76 16.92
C LEU A 165 -3.22 16.33 18.22
N LYS A 166 -2.44 17.40 18.11
CA LYS A 166 -1.87 18.10 19.29
C LYS A 166 -2.93 18.77 20.16
N GLU A 167 -3.99 19.25 19.55
CA GLU A 167 -5.10 19.93 20.22
C GLU A 167 -6.11 18.95 20.84
N LEU A 168 -6.09 17.65 20.46
CA LEU A 168 -7.00 16.65 21.02
C LEU A 168 -6.76 16.44 22.53
N PRO A 169 -7.82 16.44 23.35
CA PRO A 169 -7.72 16.21 24.79
C PRO A 169 -7.19 14.80 25.12
N ILE A 170 -7.57 13.81 24.31
CA ILE A 170 -7.17 12.42 24.48
C ILE A 170 -6.56 11.94 23.16
N ARG A 171 -5.27 11.65 23.22
CA ARG A 171 -4.52 11.02 22.13
C ARG A 171 -4.28 9.55 22.45
N ASN A 172 -4.36 8.69 21.46
CA ASN A 172 -4.13 7.26 21.61
C ASN A 172 -3.26 6.71 20.49
N GLU A 173 -2.95 5.42 20.57
CA GLU A 173 -2.16 4.71 19.56
C GLU A 173 -2.73 4.87 18.14
N VAL A 174 -4.08 4.77 17.99
CA VAL A 174 -4.74 4.88 16.68
C VAL A 174 -4.56 6.25 16.04
N SER A 175 -4.68 7.32 16.83
CA SER A 175 -4.53 8.70 16.32
C SER A 175 -3.10 8.98 15.84
N TRP A 176 -2.08 8.54 16.62
CA TRP A 176 -0.68 8.70 16.24
C TRP A 176 -0.29 7.81 15.06
N SER A 177 -0.62 6.50 15.10
CA SER A 177 -0.29 5.57 14.03
C SER A 177 -0.94 5.94 12.69
N THR A 178 -2.16 6.50 12.72
CA THR A 178 -2.80 7.04 11.51
C THR A 178 -1.97 8.15 10.88
N LEU A 179 -1.54 9.14 11.67
CA LEU A 179 -0.77 10.27 11.15
C LEU A 179 0.62 9.86 10.69
N ILE A 180 1.35 9.05 11.49
CA ILE A 180 2.67 8.51 11.16
C ILE A 180 2.62 7.72 9.85
N SER A 181 1.62 6.83 9.71
CA SER A 181 1.43 6.04 8.50
C SER A 181 1.21 6.91 7.26
N ARG A 182 0.45 8.00 7.39
CA ARG A 182 0.21 8.93 6.28
C ARG A 182 1.44 9.71 5.89
N TYR A 183 2.18 10.26 6.84
CA TYR A 183 3.44 10.93 6.54
C TYR A 183 4.43 9.99 5.82
N ALA A 184 4.55 8.73 6.29
CA ALA A 184 5.42 7.75 5.66
C ALA A 184 4.98 7.40 4.23
N GLN A 185 3.66 7.26 3.97
CA GLN A 185 3.11 6.99 2.64
C GLN A 185 3.29 8.14 1.65
N GLU A 186 3.21 9.39 2.11
CA GLU A 186 3.41 10.59 1.28
C GLU A 186 4.91 10.96 1.11
N GLY A 187 5.82 10.10 1.58
CA GLY A 187 7.26 10.32 1.47
C GLY A 187 7.81 11.39 2.43
N GLN A 188 7.00 11.87 3.37
CA GLN A 188 7.40 12.84 4.40
C GLN A 188 7.99 12.08 5.60
N GLY A 189 9.16 11.46 5.37
CA GLY A 189 9.77 10.56 6.35
C GLY A 189 10.24 11.28 7.61
N GLN A 190 10.74 12.51 7.49
CA GLN A 190 11.20 13.28 8.65
C GLN A 190 10.03 13.61 9.59
N GLU A 191 8.90 14.07 9.04
CA GLU A 191 7.70 14.39 9.79
C GLU A 191 7.10 13.15 10.46
N ALA A 192 7.17 11.98 9.79
CA ALA A 192 6.77 10.71 10.39
C ALA A 192 7.62 10.37 11.63
N LEU A 193 8.94 10.59 11.55
CA LEU A 193 9.87 10.36 12.66
C LEU A 193 9.64 11.35 13.82
N ASP A 194 9.38 12.61 13.52
CA ASP A 194 9.08 13.63 14.53
C ASP A 194 7.75 13.33 15.26
N CYS A 195 6.72 12.92 14.51
CA CYS A 195 5.47 12.43 15.11
C CYS A 195 5.67 11.21 16.01
N PHE A 196 6.56 10.31 15.64
CA PHE A 196 6.88 9.14 16.47
C PHE A 196 7.55 9.53 17.79
N GLU A 197 8.47 10.49 17.77
CA GLU A 197 9.07 11.01 18.99
C GLU A 197 8.04 11.71 19.90
N GLU A 198 7.07 12.42 19.30
CA GLU A 198 5.95 13.02 20.03
C GLU A 198 5.06 11.94 20.66
N MET A 199 4.71 10.88 19.92
CA MET A 199 4.00 9.71 20.44
C MET A 199 4.69 9.08 21.65
N GLN A 200 6.02 8.91 21.57
CA GLN A 200 6.82 8.37 22.69
C GLN A 200 6.83 9.33 23.89
N ARG A 201 6.90 10.64 23.67
CA ARG A 201 6.81 11.65 24.74
C ARG A 201 5.44 11.68 25.44
N ASP A 202 4.37 11.39 24.70
CA ASP A 202 3.03 11.19 25.26
C ASP A 202 2.91 9.86 26.06
N GLY A 203 3.95 9.03 26.11
CA GLY A 203 3.94 7.74 26.79
C GLY A 203 3.11 6.66 26.07
N ILE A 204 2.77 6.87 24.80
CA ILE A 204 1.96 5.94 24.02
C ILE A 204 2.85 4.92 23.35
N ASN A 205 2.55 3.63 23.57
CA ASN A 205 3.31 2.53 23.00
C ASN A 205 2.98 2.32 21.52
N PRO A 206 4.01 2.23 20.63
CA PRO A 206 3.81 1.88 19.24
C PRO A 206 3.39 0.42 19.05
N ASP A 207 2.51 0.18 18.09
CA ASP A 207 2.17 -1.16 17.60
C ASP A 207 3.11 -1.62 16.46
N GLY A 208 2.90 -2.85 15.98
CA GLY A 208 3.70 -3.40 14.87
C GLY A 208 3.55 -2.61 13.56
N ILE A 209 2.39 -2.00 13.31
CA ILE A 209 2.14 -1.18 12.11
C ILE A 209 2.92 0.13 12.21
N THR A 210 2.87 0.79 13.37
CA THR A 210 3.64 2.01 13.62
C THR A 210 5.13 1.78 13.42
N PHE A 211 5.68 0.68 13.97
CA PHE A 211 7.09 0.34 13.76
C PHE A 211 7.44 0.13 12.29
N ILE A 212 6.59 -0.57 11.50
CA ILE A 212 6.82 -0.74 10.06
C ILE A 212 6.87 0.62 9.36
N CYS A 213 5.94 1.53 9.64
CA CYS A 213 5.93 2.87 9.06
C CYS A 213 7.18 3.69 9.42
N ILE A 214 7.64 3.58 10.68
CA ILE A 214 8.86 4.26 11.13
C ILE A 214 10.12 3.69 10.48
N LEU A 215 10.21 2.37 10.33
CA LEU A 215 11.33 1.76 9.59
C LEU A 215 11.34 2.18 8.13
N GLN A 216 10.18 2.25 7.47
CA GLN A 216 10.05 2.78 6.11
C GLN A 216 10.49 4.24 6.04
N ALA A 217 10.08 5.07 6.99
CA ALA A 217 10.51 6.45 7.10
C ALA A 217 12.03 6.56 7.30
N CYS A 218 12.62 5.79 8.22
CA CYS A 218 14.07 5.76 8.42
C CYS A 218 14.82 5.40 7.14
N GLY A 219 14.35 4.38 6.42
CA GLY A 219 14.95 3.98 5.14
C GLY A 219 14.83 5.06 4.06
N SER A 220 13.71 5.78 4.00
CA SER A 220 13.49 6.81 2.97
C SER A 220 14.35 8.06 3.17
N VAL A 221 14.66 8.44 4.42
CA VAL A 221 15.48 9.62 4.73
C VAL A 221 16.92 9.27 5.13
N GLY A 222 17.28 7.98 5.13
CA GLY A 222 18.62 7.53 5.53
C GLY A 222 18.93 7.69 7.02
N ALA A 223 17.93 7.74 7.90
CA ALA A 223 18.06 7.97 9.33
C ALA A 223 18.50 6.69 10.08
N ILE A 224 19.73 6.23 9.85
CA ILE A 224 20.24 4.96 10.37
C ILE A 224 20.24 4.88 11.91
N ASP A 225 20.58 5.96 12.60
CA ASP A 225 20.63 5.98 14.08
C ASP A 225 19.23 5.77 14.69
N ARG A 226 18.21 6.44 14.15
CA ARG A 226 16.82 6.25 14.56
C ARG A 226 16.33 4.84 14.22
N GLY A 227 16.69 4.33 13.03
CA GLY A 227 16.39 2.96 12.62
C GLY A 227 16.99 1.91 13.55
N THR A 228 18.25 2.08 13.95
CA THR A 228 18.94 1.18 14.90
C THR A 228 18.31 1.22 16.30
N LYS A 229 17.95 2.42 16.78
CA LYS A 229 17.22 2.57 18.05
C LYS A 229 15.86 1.87 18.00
N THR A 230 15.13 2.04 16.90
CA THR A 230 13.83 1.38 16.66
C THR A 230 13.99 -0.14 16.59
N HIS A 231 15.04 -0.64 15.92
CA HIS A 231 15.36 -2.08 15.88
C HIS A 231 15.55 -2.64 17.28
N LYS A 232 16.36 -1.96 18.12
CA LYS A 232 16.57 -2.38 19.51
C LYS A 232 15.26 -2.45 20.29
N ASP A 233 14.39 -1.45 20.19
CA ASP A 233 13.08 -1.43 20.86
C ASP A 233 12.19 -2.61 20.43
N ILE A 234 12.18 -2.94 19.14
CA ILE A 234 11.47 -4.08 18.57
C ILE A 234 11.98 -5.41 19.14
N VAL A 235 13.31 -5.58 19.26
CA VAL A 235 13.94 -6.78 19.82
C VAL A 235 13.64 -6.91 21.30
N ASP A 236 13.81 -5.83 22.07
CA ASP A 236 13.56 -5.80 23.52
C ASP A 236 12.10 -6.16 23.86
N ARG A 237 11.16 -5.82 22.98
CA ARG A 237 9.72 -6.20 23.08
C ARG A 237 9.40 -7.60 22.52
N GLY A 238 10.36 -8.30 21.94
CA GLY A 238 10.17 -9.64 21.37
C GLY A 238 9.22 -9.71 20.18
N LEU A 239 9.05 -8.62 19.43
CA LEU A 239 8.05 -8.50 18.35
C LEU A 239 8.46 -9.23 17.06
N LEU A 240 9.76 -9.46 16.83
CA LEU A 240 10.28 -10.10 15.61
C LEU A 240 9.81 -11.55 15.46
N LYS A 241 9.71 -12.30 16.55
CA LYS A 241 9.33 -13.72 16.51
C LYS A 241 7.90 -13.97 15.99
N LYS A 242 7.05 -12.94 16.04
CA LYS A 242 5.62 -13.06 15.75
C LYS A 242 5.18 -12.32 14.49
N ASN A 243 6.06 -11.53 13.87
CA ASN A 243 5.67 -10.64 12.78
C ASN A 243 6.74 -10.58 11.68
N THR A 244 6.56 -11.42 10.64
CA THR A 244 7.46 -11.48 9.47
C THR A 244 7.53 -10.13 8.74
N ASN A 245 6.41 -9.39 8.65
CA ASN A 245 6.39 -8.08 7.99
C ASN A 245 7.30 -7.06 8.68
N LEU A 246 7.43 -7.14 10.00
CA LEU A 246 8.32 -6.28 10.77
C LEU A 246 9.79 -6.62 10.50
N GLY A 247 10.09 -7.92 10.38
CA GLY A 247 11.41 -8.38 9.97
C GLY A 247 11.79 -7.92 8.57
N ASN A 248 10.86 -8.04 7.62
CA ASN A 248 11.04 -7.54 6.25
C ASN A 248 11.29 -6.02 6.21
N ALA A 249 10.55 -5.25 7.02
CA ALA A 249 10.72 -3.80 7.11
C ALA A 249 12.09 -3.42 7.71
N LEU A 250 12.62 -4.20 8.67
CA LEU A 250 13.98 -4.00 9.20
C LEU A 250 15.05 -4.26 8.16
N VAL A 251 14.95 -5.37 7.40
CA VAL A 251 15.88 -5.67 6.31
C VAL A 251 15.85 -4.55 5.28
N ASP A 252 14.66 -4.13 4.84
CA ASP A 252 14.48 -3.06 3.85
C ASP A 252 15.06 -1.71 4.35
N MET A 253 14.84 -1.38 5.62
CA MET A 253 15.40 -0.17 6.24
C MET A 253 16.92 -0.15 6.17
N TYR A 254 17.58 -1.24 6.62
CA TYR A 254 19.04 -1.32 6.57
C TYR A 254 19.58 -1.31 5.14
N VAL A 255 18.90 -1.99 4.20
CA VAL A 255 19.23 -1.95 2.77
C VAL A 255 19.18 -0.52 2.25
N LYS A 256 18.11 0.21 2.50
CA LYS A 256 17.92 1.60 2.03
C LYS A 256 18.91 2.58 2.68
N CYS A 257 19.29 2.33 3.92
CA CYS A 257 20.34 3.09 4.60
C CYS A 257 21.77 2.70 4.15
N GLY A 258 21.92 1.70 3.26
CA GLY A 258 23.21 1.28 2.73
C GLY A 258 24.02 0.37 3.65
N VAL A 259 23.48 -0.10 4.77
CA VAL A 259 24.18 -0.92 5.79
C VAL A 259 23.85 -2.40 5.59
N LEU A 260 24.37 -2.98 4.47
CA LEU A 260 24.00 -4.33 4.01
C LEU A 260 24.42 -5.44 4.98
N ASP A 261 25.52 -5.29 5.70
CA ASP A 261 25.96 -6.28 6.69
C ASP A 261 24.93 -6.43 7.84
N ARG A 262 24.35 -5.32 8.28
CA ARG A 262 23.27 -5.34 9.25
C ARG A 262 21.97 -5.91 8.69
N ALA A 263 21.63 -5.58 7.43
CA ALA A 263 20.49 -6.16 6.75
C ALA A 263 20.63 -7.69 6.68
N ARG A 264 21.82 -8.19 6.35
CA ARG A 264 22.14 -9.62 6.31
C ARG A 264 22.01 -10.28 7.67
N GLN A 265 22.59 -9.67 8.71
CA GLN A 265 22.47 -10.18 10.07
C GLN A 265 21.01 -10.30 10.51
N VAL A 266 20.20 -9.26 10.30
CA VAL A 266 18.77 -9.31 10.61
C VAL A 266 18.08 -10.43 9.86
N LEU A 267 18.36 -10.60 8.56
CA LEU A 267 17.78 -11.68 7.75
C LEU A 267 18.11 -13.06 8.34
N GLU A 268 19.34 -13.27 8.83
CA GLU A 268 19.78 -14.54 9.43
C GLU A 268 19.11 -14.80 10.79
N GLU A 269 18.80 -13.76 11.55
CA GLU A 269 18.10 -13.85 12.84
C GLU A 269 16.59 -14.11 12.69
N LEU A 270 16.00 -13.89 11.48
CA LEU A 270 14.58 -14.14 11.26
C LEU A 270 14.25 -15.64 11.33
N SER A 271 13.26 -15.99 12.16
CA SER A 271 12.74 -17.36 12.25
C SER A 271 12.04 -17.83 10.98
N HIS A 272 11.44 -16.92 10.23
CA HIS A 272 10.79 -17.16 8.95
C HIS A 272 11.24 -16.10 7.95
N ARG A 273 11.90 -16.56 6.91
CA ARG A 273 12.29 -15.74 5.75
C ARG A 273 11.32 -16.01 4.61
N ASP A 274 10.94 -14.98 3.91
CA ASP A 274 10.04 -15.07 2.76
C ASP A 274 10.67 -14.45 1.49
N VAL A 275 9.93 -14.46 0.40
CA VAL A 275 10.40 -13.89 -0.86
C VAL A 275 10.68 -12.39 -0.76
N VAL A 276 10.01 -11.66 0.16
CA VAL A 276 10.20 -10.22 0.32
C VAL A 276 11.54 -9.93 0.97
N SER A 277 11.85 -10.59 2.12
CA SER A 277 13.12 -10.41 2.83
C SER A 277 14.32 -10.74 1.95
N TRP A 278 14.29 -11.87 1.23
CA TRP A 278 15.36 -12.25 0.30
C TRP A 278 15.48 -11.27 -0.88
N THR A 279 14.37 -10.85 -1.48
CA THR A 279 14.39 -9.91 -2.60
C THR A 279 14.95 -8.55 -2.18
N SER A 280 14.64 -8.06 -0.99
CA SER A 280 15.19 -6.80 -0.47
C SER A 280 16.71 -6.84 -0.35
N ILE A 281 17.28 -7.90 0.23
CA ILE A 281 18.74 -7.99 0.40
C ILE A 281 19.46 -8.21 -0.93
N ILE A 282 18.93 -9.07 -1.83
CA ILE A 282 19.47 -9.28 -3.17
C ILE A 282 19.46 -7.98 -3.97
N GLY A 283 18.35 -7.22 -3.90
CA GLY A 283 18.22 -5.92 -4.54
C GLY A 283 19.22 -4.90 -4.00
N GLY A 284 19.44 -4.90 -2.69
CA GLY A 284 20.42 -4.03 -2.04
C GLY A 284 21.84 -4.28 -2.50
N TYR A 285 22.28 -5.53 -2.48
CA TYR A 285 23.60 -5.93 -2.97
C TYR A 285 23.77 -5.62 -4.48
N ALA A 286 22.78 -5.92 -5.30
CA ALA A 286 22.79 -5.61 -6.73
C ALA A 286 22.88 -4.09 -7.01
N GLN A 287 22.22 -3.27 -6.20
CA GLN A 287 22.22 -1.82 -6.34
C GLN A 287 23.58 -1.21 -5.94
N GLN A 288 24.25 -1.77 -4.94
CA GLN A 288 25.59 -1.34 -4.53
C GLN A 288 26.72 -1.95 -5.36
N GLY A 289 26.42 -2.71 -6.42
CA GLY A 289 27.41 -3.36 -7.27
C GLY A 289 28.09 -4.57 -6.65
N GLN A 290 27.60 -5.05 -5.51
CA GLN A 290 28.11 -6.25 -4.82
C GLN A 290 27.45 -7.51 -5.42
N GLY A 291 27.71 -7.75 -6.71
CA GLY A 291 27.02 -8.80 -7.49
C GLY A 291 27.28 -10.22 -6.99
N HIS A 292 28.48 -10.51 -6.46
CA HIS A 292 28.80 -11.80 -5.88
C HIS A 292 27.96 -12.12 -4.64
N GLU A 293 27.78 -11.14 -3.76
CA GLU A 293 26.95 -11.28 -2.57
C GLU A 293 25.47 -11.45 -2.92
N ALA A 294 25.00 -10.72 -3.96
CA ALA A 294 23.65 -10.91 -4.48
C ALA A 294 23.42 -12.32 -4.99
N LEU A 295 24.39 -12.91 -5.73
CA LEU A 295 24.33 -14.30 -6.21
C LEU A 295 24.33 -15.30 -5.06
N ASN A 296 25.19 -15.11 -4.04
CA ASN A 296 25.21 -15.96 -2.85
C ASN A 296 23.86 -15.95 -2.13
N CYS A 297 23.24 -14.79 -1.99
CA CYS A 297 21.92 -14.66 -1.39
C CYS A 297 20.84 -15.36 -2.22
N PHE A 298 20.91 -15.23 -3.56
CA PHE A 298 19.96 -15.87 -4.45
C PHE A 298 20.07 -17.41 -4.39
N GLU A 299 21.27 -17.96 -4.38
CA GLU A 299 21.48 -19.40 -4.23
C GLU A 299 21.01 -19.91 -2.86
N GLN A 300 21.19 -19.13 -1.80
CA GLN A 300 20.66 -19.48 -0.48
C GLN A 300 19.13 -19.47 -0.43
N MET A 301 18.49 -18.44 -1.00
CA MET A 301 17.04 -18.38 -1.17
C MET A 301 16.49 -19.63 -1.87
N GLN A 302 17.15 -20.09 -2.95
CA GLN A 302 16.75 -21.30 -3.68
C GLN A 302 16.96 -22.57 -2.84
N ARG A 303 18.06 -22.68 -2.08
CA ARG A 303 18.32 -23.80 -1.16
C ARG A 303 17.29 -23.90 -0.04
N GLU A 304 16.75 -22.76 0.41
CA GLU A 304 15.64 -22.71 1.38
C GLU A 304 14.26 -23.02 0.74
N GLY A 305 14.22 -23.31 -0.56
CA GLY A 305 12.98 -23.63 -1.29
C GLY A 305 12.07 -22.43 -1.54
N ILE A 306 12.57 -21.20 -1.35
CA ILE A 306 11.80 -19.98 -1.57
C ILE A 306 11.87 -19.61 -3.05
N ALA A 307 10.71 -19.59 -3.71
CA ALA A 307 10.62 -19.32 -5.14
C ALA A 307 10.86 -17.82 -5.44
N PRO A 308 11.83 -17.49 -6.34
CA PRO A 308 12.05 -16.13 -6.79
C PRO A 308 10.81 -15.54 -7.47
N ASN A 309 10.55 -14.27 -7.22
CA ASN A 309 9.53 -13.48 -7.90
C ASN A 309 10.16 -12.63 -9.04
N GLN A 310 9.33 -11.87 -9.74
CA GLN A 310 9.77 -10.98 -10.81
C GLN A 310 10.86 -10.00 -10.38
N VAL A 311 10.70 -9.37 -9.22
CA VAL A 311 11.65 -8.37 -8.69
C VAL A 311 12.98 -9.04 -8.35
N THR A 312 12.94 -10.26 -7.80
CA THR A 312 14.14 -11.07 -7.54
C THR A 312 14.92 -11.33 -8.84
N PHE A 313 14.22 -11.75 -9.91
CA PHE A 313 14.89 -12.00 -11.20
C PHE A 313 15.52 -10.74 -11.79
N ILE A 314 14.83 -9.61 -11.76
CA ILE A 314 15.38 -8.34 -12.25
C ILE A 314 16.62 -7.93 -11.44
N SER A 315 16.57 -8.06 -10.12
CA SER A 315 17.70 -7.71 -9.24
C SER A 315 18.91 -8.59 -9.47
N ILE A 316 18.71 -9.90 -9.64
CA ILE A 316 19.82 -10.82 -9.84
C ILE A 316 20.43 -10.72 -11.25
N LEU A 317 19.62 -10.45 -12.29
CA LEU A 317 20.14 -10.15 -13.62
C LEU A 317 20.98 -8.88 -13.62
N LYS A 318 20.57 -7.83 -12.88
CA LYS A 318 21.37 -6.63 -12.69
C LYS A 318 22.69 -6.93 -11.97
N ALA A 319 22.67 -7.82 -10.97
CA ALA A 319 23.88 -8.27 -10.31
C ALA A 319 24.83 -9.02 -11.26
N CYS A 320 24.29 -9.95 -12.08
CA CYS A 320 25.09 -10.64 -13.11
C CYS A 320 25.72 -9.65 -14.09
N ALA A 321 24.97 -8.65 -14.54
CA ALA A 321 25.44 -7.59 -15.42
C ALA A 321 26.61 -6.80 -14.81
N SER A 322 26.55 -6.49 -13.51
CA SER A 322 27.57 -5.69 -12.83
C SER A 322 28.92 -6.37 -12.67
N ILE A 323 28.94 -7.69 -12.63
CA ILE A 323 30.17 -8.51 -12.46
C ILE A 323 30.54 -9.30 -13.71
N GLY A 324 29.84 -9.12 -14.84
CA GLY A 324 30.10 -9.83 -16.09
C GLY A 324 29.78 -11.34 -16.04
N ALA A 325 28.95 -11.81 -15.13
CA ALA A 325 28.64 -13.22 -14.92
C ALA A 325 27.61 -13.75 -15.93
N ALA A 326 28.00 -13.83 -17.22
CA ALA A 326 27.13 -14.26 -18.32
C ALA A 326 26.58 -15.69 -18.13
N ASP A 327 27.39 -16.64 -17.65
CA ASP A 327 26.97 -18.03 -17.46
C ASP A 327 25.89 -18.19 -16.39
N LYS A 328 26.00 -17.44 -15.29
CA LYS A 328 24.93 -17.38 -14.25
C LYS A 328 23.68 -16.69 -14.78
N GLY A 329 23.85 -15.63 -15.55
CA GLY A 329 22.76 -14.94 -16.24
C GLY A 329 22.00 -15.88 -17.20
N GLU A 330 22.69 -16.77 -17.89
CA GLU A 330 22.10 -17.78 -18.77
C GLU A 330 21.26 -18.80 -17.98
N GLN A 331 21.80 -19.33 -16.88
CA GLN A 331 21.05 -20.24 -15.99
C GLN A 331 19.75 -19.62 -15.49
N ILE A 332 19.79 -18.33 -15.15
CA ILE A 332 18.63 -17.55 -14.70
C ILE A 332 17.66 -17.33 -15.87
N HIS A 333 18.17 -17.06 -17.08
CA HIS A 333 17.35 -16.95 -18.29
C HIS A 333 16.59 -18.26 -18.58
N ASP A 334 17.25 -19.41 -18.48
CA ASP A 334 16.60 -20.71 -18.64
C ASP A 334 15.50 -20.96 -17.61
N GLU A 335 15.69 -20.51 -16.38
CA GLU A 335 14.66 -20.62 -15.36
C GLU A 335 13.47 -19.69 -15.64
N ILE A 336 13.71 -18.46 -16.07
CA ILE A 336 12.70 -17.51 -16.50
C ILE A 336 11.88 -18.05 -17.67
N ALA A 337 12.55 -18.65 -18.67
CA ALA A 337 11.92 -19.27 -19.84
C ALA A 337 11.06 -20.47 -19.44
N ARG A 338 11.59 -21.40 -18.62
CA ARG A 338 10.83 -22.55 -18.11
C ARG A 338 9.56 -22.16 -17.34
N ARG A 339 9.57 -20.99 -16.70
CA ARG A 339 8.40 -20.45 -15.98
C ARG A 339 7.44 -19.64 -16.88
N GLY A 340 7.74 -19.48 -18.17
CA GLY A 340 6.95 -18.71 -19.13
C GLY A 340 6.84 -17.22 -18.76
N LEU A 341 7.81 -16.66 -18.04
CA LEU A 341 7.75 -15.28 -17.56
C LEU A 341 8.15 -14.27 -18.64
N LEU A 342 8.93 -14.69 -19.63
CA LEU A 342 9.40 -13.83 -20.71
C LEU A 342 8.24 -13.35 -21.62
N GLU A 343 7.28 -14.22 -21.88
CA GLU A 343 6.13 -13.91 -22.74
C GLU A 343 5.15 -12.91 -22.11
N ARG A 344 5.14 -12.86 -20.78
CA ARG A 344 4.15 -12.08 -20.00
C ARG A 344 4.70 -10.78 -19.45
N ASN A 345 6.02 -10.54 -19.57
CA ASN A 345 6.65 -9.46 -18.86
C ASN A 345 7.82 -8.83 -19.58
N VAL A 346 7.56 -7.71 -20.25
CA VAL A 346 8.59 -6.93 -20.97
C VAL A 346 9.73 -6.47 -20.06
N VAL A 347 9.45 -6.19 -18.77
CA VAL A 347 10.48 -5.69 -17.83
C VAL A 347 11.56 -6.75 -17.55
N ILE A 348 11.17 -8.03 -17.44
CA ILE A 348 12.14 -9.14 -17.33
C ILE A 348 12.95 -9.27 -18.60
N GLY A 349 12.32 -9.16 -19.78
CA GLY A 349 12.99 -9.15 -21.06
C GLY A 349 14.01 -8.03 -21.19
N ASN A 350 13.66 -6.83 -20.78
CA ASN A 350 14.58 -5.68 -20.76
C ASN A 350 15.77 -5.92 -19.83
N ALA A 351 15.55 -6.53 -18.65
CA ALA A 351 16.63 -6.88 -17.73
C ALA A 351 17.57 -7.97 -18.29
N LEU A 352 17.04 -8.95 -19.05
CA LEU A 352 17.85 -9.96 -19.75
C LEU A 352 18.69 -9.35 -20.87
N ILE A 353 18.09 -8.45 -21.68
CA ILE A 353 18.81 -7.74 -22.74
C ILE A 353 19.95 -6.91 -22.14
N ASP A 354 19.68 -6.13 -21.09
CA ASP A 354 20.68 -5.31 -20.39
C ASP A 354 21.81 -6.18 -19.81
N MET A 355 21.45 -7.30 -19.18
CA MET A 355 22.43 -8.25 -18.63
C MET A 355 23.35 -8.81 -19.73
N TYR A 356 22.79 -9.36 -20.81
CA TYR A 356 23.61 -9.92 -21.90
C TYR A 356 24.43 -8.83 -22.60
N ALA A 357 23.85 -7.65 -22.81
CA ALA A 357 24.52 -6.52 -23.43
C ALA A 357 25.74 -6.06 -22.61
N LYS A 358 25.59 -5.91 -21.28
CA LYS A 358 26.69 -5.53 -20.38
C LYS A 358 27.75 -6.62 -20.24
N CYS A 359 27.37 -7.89 -20.33
CA CYS A 359 28.31 -9.01 -20.33
C CYS A 359 29.01 -9.21 -21.69
N GLY A 360 28.75 -8.39 -22.74
CA GLY A 360 29.35 -8.51 -24.08
C GLY A 360 28.75 -9.60 -24.93
N VAL A 361 27.70 -10.31 -24.50
CA VAL A 361 27.05 -11.41 -25.22
C VAL A 361 25.94 -10.86 -26.12
N LEU A 362 26.29 -9.94 -27.02
CA LEU A 362 25.36 -9.15 -27.83
C LEU A 362 24.44 -10.01 -28.72
N GLY A 363 24.91 -11.14 -29.21
CA GLY A 363 24.09 -12.06 -30.00
C GLY A 363 22.88 -12.60 -29.19
N LYS A 364 23.09 -12.97 -27.92
CA LYS A 364 21.99 -13.44 -27.06
C LYS A 364 21.02 -12.28 -26.68
N ALA A 365 21.55 -11.08 -26.44
CA ALA A 365 20.73 -9.90 -26.23
C ALA A 365 19.77 -9.65 -27.41
N GLN A 366 20.27 -9.76 -28.63
CA GLN A 366 19.47 -9.62 -29.85
C GLN A 366 18.43 -10.74 -30.01
N VAL A 367 18.76 -11.97 -29.64
CA VAL A 367 17.80 -13.09 -29.65
C VAL A 367 16.68 -12.85 -28.69
N VAL A 368 16.97 -12.43 -27.43
CA VAL A 368 15.96 -12.11 -26.44
C VAL A 368 15.04 -10.97 -26.94
N LEU A 369 15.60 -9.90 -27.53
CA LEU A 369 14.79 -8.82 -28.09
C LEU A 369 13.82 -9.32 -29.17
N LYS A 370 14.26 -10.25 -30.03
CA LYS A 370 13.40 -10.83 -31.07
C LYS A 370 12.30 -11.73 -30.53
N GLN A 371 12.51 -12.35 -29.37
CA GLN A 371 11.53 -13.22 -28.70
C GLN A 371 10.44 -12.41 -27.97
N LEU A 372 10.69 -11.12 -27.66
CA LEU A 372 9.68 -10.30 -27.01
C LEU A 372 8.49 -10.03 -27.92
N HIS A 373 7.29 -10.30 -27.44
CA HIS A 373 6.03 -10.01 -28.15
C HIS A 373 5.79 -8.50 -28.27
N VAL A 374 6.15 -7.75 -27.21
CA VAL A 374 6.07 -6.29 -27.16
C VAL A 374 7.45 -5.75 -26.88
N ARG A 375 7.97 -4.92 -27.76
CA ARG A 375 9.24 -4.22 -27.62
C ARG A 375 8.94 -2.76 -27.32
N ASP A 376 9.58 -2.24 -26.29
CA ASP A 376 9.48 -0.84 -25.92
C ASP A 376 10.81 -0.11 -26.18
N ILE A 377 10.83 1.20 -25.99
CA ILE A 377 12.05 1.99 -26.17
C ILE A 377 13.16 1.56 -25.20
N ILE A 378 12.81 0.97 -24.03
CA ILE A 378 13.78 0.52 -23.03
C ILE A 378 14.51 -0.73 -23.53
N SER A 379 13.77 -1.70 -24.15
CA SER A 379 14.36 -2.89 -24.76
C SER A 379 15.41 -2.53 -25.83
N TRP A 380 15.06 -1.60 -26.71
CA TRP A 380 15.95 -1.13 -27.76
C TRP A 380 17.15 -0.35 -27.21
N ASN A 381 16.93 0.54 -26.23
CA ASN A 381 18.00 1.31 -25.60
C ASN A 381 19.02 0.41 -24.89
N ALA A 382 18.58 -0.66 -24.22
CA ALA A 382 19.47 -1.61 -23.57
C ALA A 382 20.41 -2.29 -24.61
N LEU A 383 19.88 -2.69 -25.77
CA LEU A 383 20.67 -3.31 -26.83
C LEU A 383 21.61 -2.29 -27.50
N ILE A 384 21.14 -1.08 -27.83
CA ILE A 384 21.95 -0.01 -28.42
C ILE A 384 23.09 0.39 -27.49
N ALA A 385 22.81 0.52 -26.18
CA ALA A 385 23.84 0.85 -25.18
C ALA A 385 24.92 -0.24 -25.14
N GLY A 386 24.53 -1.53 -25.23
CA GLY A 386 25.46 -2.63 -25.32
C GLY A 386 26.34 -2.57 -26.58
N TYR A 387 25.76 -2.37 -27.74
CA TYR A 387 26.53 -2.21 -28.99
C TYR A 387 27.48 -1.01 -28.92
N ALA A 388 27.02 0.14 -28.40
CA ALA A 388 27.86 1.33 -28.24
C ALA A 388 28.98 1.14 -27.20
N GLN A 389 28.77 0.31 -26.19
CA GLN A 389 29.79 0.03 -25.16
C GLN A 389 30.90 -0.90 -25.69
N HIS A 390 30.55 -1.81 -26.59
CA HIS A 390 31.46 -2.79 -27.15
C HIS A 390 31.97 -2.44 -28.57
N GLU A 391 31.88 -1.15 -28.95
CA GLU A 391 32.39 -0.57 -30.19
C GLU A 391 31.74 -1.10 -31.49
N HIS A 392 30.52 -1.66 -31.36
CA HIS A 392 29.70 -2.12 -32.48
C HIS A 392 28.78 -1.01 -33.00
N GLY A 393 29.38 0.07 -33.48
CA GLY A 393 28.63 1.32 -33.81
C GLY A 393 27.66 1.16 -34.97
N GLU A 394 27.99 0.33 -36.01
CA GLU A 394 27.07 0.11 -37.12
C GLU A 394 25.81 -0.64 -36.71
N GLU A 395 25.95 -1.66 -35.85
CA GLU A 395 24.81 -2.39 -35.29
C GLU A 395 23.93 -1.52 -34.42
N ALA A 396 24.52 -0.58 -33.64
CA ALA A 396 23.79 0.40 -32.87
C ALA A 396 22.94 1.31 -33.78
N LEU A 397 23.52 1.81 -34.90
CA LEU A 397 22.81 2.59 -35.90
C LEU A 397 21.67 1.82 -36.56
N ASN A 398 21.90 0.54 -36.88
CA ASN A 398 20.87 -0.34 -37.44
C ASN A 398 19.70 -0.50 -36.46
N CYS A 399 19.96 -0.63 -35.16
CA CYS A 399 18.93 -0.68 -34.13
C CYS A 399 18.13 0.63 -34.07
N PHE A 400 18.78 1.78 -34.22
CA PHE A 400 18.10 3.08 -34.26
C PHE A 400 17.13 3.19 -35.45
N ILE A 401 17.52 2.70 -36.63
CA ILE A 401 16.65 2.64 -37.81
C ILE A 401 15.42 1.73 -37.53
N GLN A 402 15.62 0.62 -36.81
CA GLN A 402 14.53 -0.29 -36.48
C GLN A 402 13.53 0.34 -35.49
N ILE A 403 13.99 1.13 -34.49
CA ILE A 403 13.12 1.90 -33.60
C ILE A 403 12.16 2.78 -34.41
N GLN A 404 12.67 3.50 -35.43
CA GLN A 404 11.87 4.37 -36.28
C GLN A 404 10.87 3.58 -37.14
N ARG A 405 11.29 2.41 -37.65
CA ARG A 405 10.40 1.51 -38.44
C ARG A 405 9.28 0.91 -37.59
N GLU A 406 9.53 0.63 -36.32
CA GLU A 406 8.52 0.16 -35.38
C GLU A 406 7.61 1.30 -34.85
N GLY A 407 7.84 2.54 -35.28
CA GLY A 407 7.03 3.71 -34.87
C GLY A 407 7.27 4.15 -33.42
N LEU A 408 8.39 3.71 -32.82
CA LEU A 408 8.78 4.10 -31.48
C LEU A 408 9.48 5.47 -31.50
N SER A 409 9.28 6.30 -30.50
CA SER A 409 9.94 7.60 -30.38
C SER A 409 11.25 7.48 -29.62
N PRO A 410 12.42 7.79 -30.26
CA PRO A 410 13.71 7.88 -29.55
C PRO A 410 13.66 8.91 -28.42
N ASN A 411 14.35 8.63 -27.33
CA ASN A 411 14.47 9.53 -26.17
C ASN A 411 15.94 9.96 -25.96
N GLU A 412 16.19 10.77 -24.94
CA GLU A 412 17.54 11.29 -24.61
C GLU A 412 18.58 10.18 -24.47
N ILE A 413 18.20 9.03 -23.87
CA ILE A 413 19.08 7.87 -23.71
C ILE A 413 19.43 7.27 -25.08
N THR A 414 18.45 7.14 -25.98
CA THR A 414 18.66 6.64 -27.35
C THR A 414 19.70 7.52 -28.07
N PHE A 415 19.49 8.85 -28.06
CA PHE A 415 20.42 9.77 -28.74
C PHE A 415 21.80 9.75 -28.12
N THR A 416 21.92 9.71 -26.79
CA THR A 416 23.20 9.62 -26.10
C THR A 416 23.99 8.36 -26.52
N CYS A 417 23.34 7.20 -26.57
CA CYS A 417 23.97 5.95 -26.97
C CYS A 417 24.37 5.95 -28.46
N ILE A 418 23.54 6.53 -29.33
CA ILE A 418 23.85 6.65 -30.77
C ILE A 418 25.00 7.61 -31.02
N LEU A 419 25.06 8.78 -30.35
CA LEU A 419 26.20 9.70 -30.46
C LEU A 419 27.50 9.03 -30.01
N LYS A 420 27.47 8.23 -28.93
CA LYS A 420 28.62 7.43 -28.50
C LYS A 420 29.03 6.42 -29.57
N ALA A 421 28.06 5.72 -30.18
CA ALA A 421 28.29 4.77 -31.25
C ALA A 421 28.89 5.44 -32.52
N CYS A 422 28.37 6.61 -32.93
CA CYS A 422 28.92 7.39 -34.04
C CYS A 422 30.39 7.83 -33.79
N GLY A 423 30.68 8.22 -32.55
CA GLY A 423 32.05 8.60 -32.14
C GLY A 423 33.05 7.44 -32.27
N SER A 424 32.63 6.20 -31.89
CA SER A 424 33.51 5.01 -31.99
C SER A 424 33.84 4.61 -33.39
N ILE A 425 32.97 4.84 -34.38
CA ILE A 425 33.19 4.49 -35.82
C ILE A 425 33.65 5.70 -36.65
N GLY A 426 33.91 6.88 -36.05
CA GLY A 426 34.31 8.06 -36.77
C GLY A 426 33.25 8.62 -37.75
N ALA A 427 31.99 8.27 -37.57
CA ALA A 427 30.90 8.68 -38.46
C ALA A 427 30.32 10.06 -38.07
N ILE A 428 31.11 11.10 -38.31
CA ILE A 428 30.75 12.51 -37.95
C ILE A 428 29.46 12.95 -38.64
N GLU A 429 29.21 12.49 -39.88
CA GLU A 429 28.02 12.86 -40.66
C GLU A 429 26.73 12.20 -40.20
N LYS A 430 26.82 11.15 -39.38
CA LYS A 430 25.65 10.40 -38.87
C LYS A 430 25.25 10.76 -37.43
N GLY A 431 26.09 11.50 -36.69
CA GLY A 431 25.89 11.97 -35.31
C GLY A 431 25.31 13.39 -35.28
#